data_2615e3a5bb8f98355ef9052cfd3ddd97
#
_entry.id   2615e3a5bb8f98355ef9052cfd3ddd97
#
_cell.length_a   1.000
_cell.length_b   1.000
_cell.length_c   1.000
_cell.angle_alpha   90.00
_cell.angle_beta   90.00
_cell.angle_gamma   90.00
#
_symmetry.space_group_name_H-M   'P 1'
#
loop_
_entity.id
_entity.type
_entity.pdbx_description
1 polymer ?
#
loop_
_entity_poly.entity_id
_entity_poly.type
_entity_poly.pdbx_seq_one_letter_code
_entity_poly.pdbx_strand_id
1 'polypeptide(L)'
;MDNTGRNTIVKIGIVVNDIEKAAEHYNCIFDLKEKAVVRYPDPNKKPMEGAYKRFHGESVNPKLKCCIVNLEPIYLEVIEPADNEPSPWKEYLEKHGPGVWFISFYINGFEQQIDFMEKGGYPATFIEDKIFERYAYFDTQEKIGVTIEMKERQDRSNK
;
A
#
# COMPACT_ATOMS: atom_id res chain seq x y z
N MET A 1 -22.07 -4.40 16.72
CA MET A 1 -20.88 -3.60 16.36
C MET A 1 -20.57 -3.82 14.89
N ASP A 2 -20.50 -2.75 14.15
CA ASP A 2 -20.09 -2.85 12.76
C ASP A 2 -18.63 -3.27 12.70
N ASN A 3 -18.33 -4.31 11.95
CA ASN A 3 -16.97 -4.75 11.74
C ASN A 3 -16.26 -3.78 10.77
N THR A 4 -15.52 -2.84 11.33
CA THR A 4 -14.77 -1.84 10.54
C THR A 4 -13.58 -2.43 9.80
N GLY A 5 -13.11 -3.62 10.18
CA GLY A 5 -11.91 -4.27 9.64
C GLY A 5 -10.59 -3.82 10.28
N ARG A 6 -10.61 -2.85 11.19
CA ARG A 6 -9.39 -2.28 11.79
C ARG A 6 -8.65 -3.19 12.77
N ASN A 7 -9.14 -4.37 13.01
CA ASN A 7 -8.51 -5.35 13.91
C ASN A 7 -7.94 -6.59 13.21
N THR A 8 -7.97 -6.61 11.88
CA THR A 8 -7.51 -7.76 11.10
C THR A 8 -6.46 -7.32 10.08
N ILE A 9 -5.20 -7.59 10.40
CA ILE A 9 -4.10 -7.33 9.48
C ILE A 9 -4.16 -8.30 8.29
N VAL A 10 -3.92 -7.80 7.08
CA VAL A 10 -3.98 -8.61 5.85
C VAL A 10 -2.67 -8.65 5.09
N LYS A 11 -1.85 -7.61 5.20
CA LYS A 11 -0.52 -7.59 4.57
C LYS A 11 0.47 -6.69 5.31
N ILE A 12 1.74 -6.94 5.05
CA ILE A 12 2.86 -6.10 5.47
C ILE A 12 3.51 -5.52 4.21
N GLY A 13 3.76 -4.23 4.20
CA GLY A 13 4.46 -3.52 3.12
C GLY A 13 5.93 -3.36 3.43
N ILE A 14 6.77 -3.65 2.43
CA ILE A 14 8.22 -3.58 2.52
C ILE A 14 8.73 -2.75 1.35
N VAL A 15 9.60 -1.78 1.62
CA VAL A 15 10.25 -0.99 0.58
C VAL A 15 11.69 -1.43 0.44
N VAL A 16 12.14 -1.60 -0.80
CA VAL A 16 13.49 -2.06 -1.14
C VAL A 16 14.13 -1.19 -2.22
N ASN A 17 15.46 -1.28 -2.32
CA ASN A 17 16.22 -0.60 -3.37
C ASN A 17 16.30 -1.38 -4.70
N ASP A 18 16.21 -2.70 -4.63
CA ASP A 18 16.34 -3.61 -5.79
C ASP A 18 15.33 -4.74 -5.64
N ILE A 19 14.18 -4.56 -6.24
CA ILE A 19 13.05 -5.49 -6.09
C ILE A 19 13.29 -6.80 -6.83
N GLU A 20 14.05 -6.80 -7.93
CA GLU A 20 14.37 -8.02 -8.67
C GLU A 20 15.22 -8.96 -7.79
N LYS A 21 16.25 -8.43 -7.14
CA LYS A 21 17.06 -9.21 -6.18
C LYS A 21 16.25 -9.63 -4.96
N ALA A 22 15.41 -8.74 -4.44
CA ALA A 22 14.54 -9.08 -3.31
C ALA A 22 13.61 -10.26 -3.66
N ALA A 23 12.99 -10.24 -4.84
CA ALA A 23 12.13 -11.33 -5.30
C ALA A 23 12.89 -12.67 -5.40
N GLU A 24 14.11 -12.65 -5.93
CA GLU A 24 14.97 -13.83 -5.97
C GLU A 24 15.23 -14.41 -4.57
N HIS A 25 15.55 -13.54 -3.60
CA HIS A 25 15.79 -13.97 -2.21
C HIS A 25 14.53 -14.54 -1.56
N TYR A 26 13.37 -13.91 -1.75
CA TYR A 26 12.10 -14.45 -1.22
C TYR A 26 11.80 -15.83 -1.80
N ASN A 27 12.03 -16.02 -3.09
CA ASN A 27 11.84 -17.31 -3.76
C ASN A 27 12.82 -18.38 -3.28
N CYS A 28 13.99 -17.98 -2.79
CA CYS A 28 14.99 -18.92 -2.24
C CYS A 28 14.73 -19.27 -0.77
N ILE A 29 14.22 -18.32 0.01
CA ILE A 29 14.07 -18.48 1.47
C ILE A 29 12.79 -19.25 1.83
N PHE A 30 11.69 -18.98 1.11
CA PHE A 30 10.37 -19.49 1.48
C PHE A 30 9.85 -20.56 0.53
N ASP A 31 9.12 -21.51 1.08
CA ASP A 31 8.39 -22.55 0.33
C ASP A 31 7.09 -21.95 -0.25
N LEU A 32 7.24 -21.09 -1.24
CA LEU A 32 6.11 -20.43 -1.88
C LEU A 32 5.38 -21.36 -2.83
N LYS A 33 4.06 -21.45 -2.73
CA LYS A 33 3.20 -22.19 -3.69
C LYS A 33 3.29 -21.59 -5.09
N GLU A 34 3.39 -20.26 -5.15
CA GLU A 34 3.60 -19.49 -6.38
C GLU A 34 4.83 -18.60 -6.19
N LYS A 35 5.70 -18.56 -7.19
CA LYS A 35 6.87 -17.69 -7.16
C LYS A 35 6.47 -16.23 -7.07
N ALA A 36 7.20 -15.48 -6.27
CA ALA A 36 7.13 -14.02 -6.26
C ALA A 36 7.68 -13.47 -7.57
N VAL A 37 6.87 -12.72 -8.29
CA VAL A 37 7.19 -12.15 -9.61
C VAL A 37 7.04 -10.63 -9.56
N VAL A 38 8.04 -9.92 -10.04
CA VAL A 38 8.01 -8.46 -10.10
C VAL A 38 7.02 -7.99 -11.16
N ARG A 39 6.14 -7.08 -10.76
CA ARG A 39 5.22 -6.37 -11.65
C ARG A 39 5.73 -4.97 -11.89
N TYR A 40 5.82 -4.61 -13.16
CA TYR A 40 6.26 -3.30 -13.61
C TYR A 40 5.07 -2.40 -13.94
N PRO A 41 5.22 -1.07 -13.79
CA PRO A 41 4.17 -0.15 -14.24
C PRO A 41 3.98 -0.25 -15.76
N ASP A 42 2.72 -0.30 -16.19
CA ASP A 42 2.37 -0.31 -17.60
C ASP A 42 2.27 1.13 -18.12
N PRO A 43 3.17 1.57 -19.03
CA PRO A 43 3.15 2.92 -19.56
C PRO A 43 1.93 3.22 -20.42
N ASN A 44 1.24 2.19 -20.91
CA ASN A 44 0.06 2.33 -21.76
C ASN A 44 -1.26 2.32 -20.98
N LYS A 45 -1.21 1.97 -19.69
CA LYS A 45 -2.40 1.93 -18.85
C LYS A 45 -2.88 3.32 -18.52
N LYS A 46 -4.06 3.69 -19.00
CA LYS A 46 -4.72 4.94 -18.63
C LYS A 46 -5.56 4.74 -17.37
N PRO A 47 -5.53 5.69 -16.43
CA PRO A 47 -6.43 5.65 -15.29
C PRO A 47 -7.89 5.78 -15.76
N MET A 48 -8.81 5.24 -14.97
CA MET A 48 -10.25 5.43 -15.19
C MET A 48 -10.61 6.91 -14.99
N GLU A 49 -11.68 7.35 -15.65
CA GLU A 49 -12.19 8.70 -15.46
C GLU A 49 -12.54 8.95 -14.00
N GLY A 50 -12.06 10.07 -13.45
CA GLY A 50 -12.23 10.43 -12.05
C GLY A 50 -11.21 9.81 -11.08
N ALA A 51 -10.34 8.90 -11.55
CA ALA A 51 -9.26 8.35 -10.71
C ALA A 51 -8.23 9.43 -10.36
N TYR A 52 -7.69 9.36 -9.14
CA TYR A 52 -6.68 10.32 -8.70
C TYR A 52 -5.71 9.71 -7.67
N LYS A 53 -4.55 10.37 -7.54
CA LYS A 53 -3.59 10.16 -6.47
C LYS A 53 -3.24 11.50 -5.86
N ARG A 54 -3.19 11.55 -4.52
CA ARG A 54 -2.77 12.73 -3.76
C ARG A 54 -1.76 12.35 -2.71
N PHE A 55 -0.69 13.13 -2.63
CA PHE A 55 0.34 12.98 -1.61
C PHE A 55 0.57 14.33 -0.94
N HIS A 56 0.38 14.37 0.38
CA HIS A 56 0.36 15.62 1.17
C HIS A 56 -0.58 16.70 0.57
N GLY A 57 -1.76 16.25 0.08
CA GLY A 57 -2.77 17.13 -0.51
C GLY A 57 -2.51 17.56 -1.97
N GLU A 58 -1.35 17.25 -2.53
CA GLU A 58 -0.97 17.59 -3.89
C GLU A 58 -1.28 16.44 -4.86
N SER A 59 -1.73 16.78 -6.07
CA SER A 59 -1.92 15.80 -7.14
C SER A 59 -0.58 15.27 -7.60
N VAL A 60 -0.42 13.96 -7.61
CA VAL A 60 0.81 13.26 -8.02
C VAL A 60 0.47 12.08 -8.92
N ASN A 61 1.46 11.57 -9.64
CA ASN A 61 1.30 10.34 -10.43
C ASN A 61 2.52 9.44 -10.32
N PRO A 62 2.94 9.08 -9.10
CA PRO A 62 4.10 8.22 -8.89
C PRO A 62 3.83 6.81 -9.37
N LYS A 63 4.90 6.16 -9.82
CA LYS A 63 4.89 4.76 -10.24
C LYS A 63 5.77 3.92 -9.34
N LEU A 64 5.40 2.67 -9.20
CA LEU A 64 6.14 1.70 -8.42
C LEU A 64 6.24 0.37 -9.16
N LYS A 65 7.29 -0.37 -8.84
CA LYS A 65 7.34 -1.82 -9.09
C LYS A 65 6.87 -2.52 -7.82
N CYS A 66 6.15 -3.60 -7.94
CA CYS A 66 5.72 -4.37 -6.78
C CYS A 66 5.86 -5.88 -7.00
N CYS A 67 5.97 -6.57 -5.90
CA CYS A 67 6.05 -8.02 -5.85
C CYS A 67 5.22 -8.50 -4.67
N ILE A 68 4.34 -9.46 -4.90
CA ILE A 68 3.54 -10.09 -3.85
C ILE A 68 4.20 -11.40 -3.43
N VAL A 69 4.43 -11.56 -2.14
CA VAL A 69 4.96 -12.77 -1.53
C VAL A 69 3.84 -13.38 -0.68
N ASN A 70 3.23 -14.45 -1.20
CA ASN A 70 2.11 -15.11 -0.53
C ASN A 70 2.62 -16.02 0.59
N LEU A 71 2.45 -15.54 1.81
CA LEU A 71 2.70 -16.28 3.04
C LEU A 71 1.38 -16.49 3.80
N GLU A 72 1.39 -17.33 4.80
CA GLU A 72 0.22 -17.53 5.65
C GLU A 72 0.55 -17.03 7.06
N PRO A 73 -0.40 -16.36 7.74
CA PRO A 73 -1.79 -16.04 7.35
C PRO A 73 -1.94 -14.73 6.55
N ILE A 74 -0.86 -14.04 6.25
CA ILE A 74 -0.84 -12.76 5.53
C ILE A 74 0.12 -12.84 4.33
N TYR A 75 0.08 -11.81 3.48
CA TYR A 75 1.07 -11.68 2.41
C TYR A 75 1.94 -10.43 2.59
N LEU A 76 3.08 -10.42 1.92
CA LEU A 76 3.95 -9.25 1.85
C LEU A 76 3.74 -8.55 0.51
N GLU A 77 3.71 -7.23 0.54
CA GLU A 77 3.81 -6.39 -0.65
C GLU A 77 5.16 -5.69 -0.63
N VAL A 78 6.04 -6.09 -1.55
CA VAL A 78 7.37 -5.51 -1.69
C VAL A 78 7.32 -4.44 -2.78
N ILE A 79 7.85 -3.27 -2.49
CA ILE A 79 7.74 -2.08 -3.34
C ILE A 79 9.11 -1.48 -3.60
N GLU A 80 9.35 -1.07 -4.85
CA GLU A 80 10.46 -0.20 -5.24
C GLU A 80 9.91 1.01 -5.99
N PRO A 81 10.31 2.26 -5.64
CA PRO A 81 9.98 3.43 -6.44
C PRO A 81 10.45 3.27 -7.88
N ALA A 82 9.58 3.53 -8.87
CA ALA A 82 9.90 3.34 -10.28
C ALA A 82 10.21 4.64 -11.02
N ASP A 83 10.02 5.80 -10.38
CA ASP A 83 10.31 7.12 -10.92
C ASP A 83 10.71 8.11 -9.81
N ASN A 84 10.95 9.37 -10.17
CA ASN A 84 11.32 10.44 -9.25
C ASN A 84 10.12 11.27 -8.75
N GLU A 85 8.90 10.90 -9.10
CA GLU A 85 7.71 11.56 -8.58
C GLU A 85 7.65 11.46 -7.04
N PRO A 86 7.20 12.51 -6.36
CA PRO A 86 6.94 12.44 -4.92
C PRO A 86 5.96 11.33 -4.59
N SER A 87 6.33 10.48 -3.64
CA SER A 87 5.50 9.36 -3.23
C SER A 87 5.82 8.95 -1.79
N PRO A 88 4.86 8.33 -1.10
CA PRO A 88 5.10 7.86 0.27
C PRO A 88 6.18 6.78 0.35
N TRP A 89 6.28 5.89 -0.64
CA TRP A 89 7.31 4.85 -0.67
C TRP A 89 8.71 5.41 -0.92
N LYS A 90 8.83 6.40 -1.79
CA LYS A 90 10.09 7.10 -2.02
C LYS A 90 10.54 7.88 -0.78
N GLU A 91 9.63 8.62 -0.15
CA GLU A 91 9.90 9.36 1.08
C GLU A 91 10.38 8.44 2.21
N TYR A 92 9.71 7.28 2.39
CA TYR A 92 10.12 6.30 3.38
C TYR A 92 11.53 5.76 3.10
N LEU A 93 11.79 5.35 1.86
CA LEU A 93 13.08 4.79 1.47
C LEU A 93 14.23 5.79 1.67
N GLU A 94 14.02 7.05 1.34
CA GLU A 94 15.01 8.12 1.53
C GLU A 94 15.29 8.41 3.01
N LYS A 95 14.25 8.37 3.86
CA LYS A 95 14.40 8.65 5.29
C LYS A 95 14.94 7.47 6.11
N HIS A 96 14.52 6.27 5.78
CA HIS A 96 14.73 5.08 6.62
C HIS A 96 15.59 3.99 5.98
N GLY A 97 15.81 4.05 4.66
CA GLY A 97 16.38 2.94 3.92
C GLY A 97 15.37 1.78 3.74
N PRO A 98 15.80 0.64 3.17
CA PRO A 98 14.92 -0.49 2.94
C PRO A 98 14.44 -1.10 4.26
N GLY A 99 13.20 -1.59 4.28
CA GLY A 99 12.64 -2.25 5.45
C GLY A 99 11.12 -2.31 5.44
N VAL A 100 10.57 -2.79 6.56
CA VAL A 100 9.13 -2.82 6.82
C VAL A 100 8.62 -1.39 6.95
N TRP A 101 7.63 -1.07 6.15
CA TRP A 101 7.07 0.27 6.10
C TRP A 101 5.65 0.35 6.63
N PHE A 102 4.73 -0.49 6.14
CA PHE A 102 3.32 -0.40 6.54
C PHE A 102 2.71 -1.76 6.90
N ILE A 103 1.64 -1.69 7.67
CA ILE A 103 0.68 -2.77 7.89
C ILE A 103 -0.68 -2.36 7.31
N SER A 104 -1.40 -3.31 6.74
CA SER A 104 -2.59 -3.02 5.96
C SER A 104 -3.82 -3.77 6.44
N PHE A 105 -4.94 -3.09 6.34
CA PHE A 105 -6.26 -3.56 6.75
C PHE A 105 -7.27 -3.36 5.63
N TYR A 106 -8.10 -4.35 5.38
CA TYR A 106 -9.31 -4.15 4.58
C TYR A 106 -10.40 -3.58 5.47
N ILE A 107 -10.89 -2.40 5.12
CA ILE A 107 -11.88 -1.66 5.90
C ILE A 107 -13.18 -1.50 5.12
N ASN A 108 -14.26 -1.23 5.85
CA ASN A 108 -15.54 -0.84 5.32
C ASN A 108 -15.78 0.65 5.61
N GLY A 109 -16.38 1.35 4.64
CA GLY A 109 -16.70 2.76 4.78
C GLY A 109 -15.46 3.66 4.71
N PHE A 110 -14.86 3.79 3.54
CA PHE A 110 -13.59 4.50 3.33
C PHE A 110 -13.58 5.91 3.89
N GLU A 111 -14.59 6.73 3.56
CA GLU A 111 -14.68 8.11 4.06
C GLU A 111 -14.81 8.17 5.57
N GLN A 112 -15.60 7.28 6.16
CA GLN A 112 -15.77 7.21 7.61
C GLN A 112 -14.47 6.83 8.32
N GLN A 113 -13.66 5.95 7.72
CA GLN A 113 -12.38 5.56 8.28
C GLN A 113 -11.35 6.69 8.17
N ILE A 114 -11.32 7.43 7.06
CA ILE A 114 -10.47 8.62 6.94
C ILE A 114 -10.86 9.65 7.99
N ASP A 115 -12.14 9.97 8.11
CA ASP A 115 -12.64 10.93 9.11
C ASP A 115 -12.30 10.51 10.55
N PHE A 116 -12.46 9.23 10.86
CA PHE A 116 -12.08 8.66 12.16
C PHE A 116 -10.59 8.86 12.44
N MET A 117 -9.73 8.54 11.49
CA MET A 117 -8.28 8.66 11.64
C MET A 117 -7.84 10.11 11.77
N GLU A 118 -8.36 10.99 10.94
CA GLU A 118 -8.03 12.43 10.96
C GLU A 118 -8.46 13.08 12.27
N LYS A 119 -9.66 12.80 12.76
CA LYS A 119 -10.15 13.27 14.08
C LYS A 119 -9.31 12.72 15.25
N GLY A 120 -8.74 11.55 15.08
CA GLY A 120 -7.82 10.96 16.06
C GLY A 120 -6.40 11.56 16.02
N GLY A 121 -6.11 12.45 15.08
CA GLY A 121 -4.78 13.03 14.92
C GLY A 121 -3.84 12.23 14.03
N TYR A 122 -4.40 11.37 13.15
CA TYR A 122 -3.66 10.54 12.19
C TYR A 122 -4.08 10.89 10.76
N PRO A 123 -3.61 12.01 10.20
CA PRO A 123 -4.06 12.44 8.87
C PRO A 123 -3.62 11.47 7.78
N ALA A 124 -4.43 11.37 6.73
CA ALA A 124 -4.07 10.66 5.52
C ALA A 124 -2.97 11.44 4.79
N THR A 125 -1.82 10.81 4.57
CA THR A 125 -0.69 11.40 3.83
C THR A 125 -0.74 11.11 2.35
N PHE A 126 -1.32 9.97 1.98
CA PHE A 126 -1.50 9.55 0.60
C PHE A 126 -2.87 8.90 0.42
N ILE A 127 -3.53 9.24 -0.67
CA ILE A 127 -4.80 8.63 -1.09
C ILE A 127 -4.70 8.29 -2.57
N GLU A 128 -5.06 7.06 -2.92
CA GLU A 128 -5.32 6.68 -4.31
C GLU A 128 -6.74 6.16 -4.45
N ASP A 129 -7.48 6.79 -5.36
CA ASP A 129 -8.80 6.34 -5.79
C ASP A 129 -8.71 5.91 -7.25
N LYS A 130 -8.82 4.59 -7.49
CA LYS A 130 -8.82 3.98 -8.82
C LYS A 130 -10.23 3.82 -9.40
N ILE A 131 -11.25 4.31 -8.69
CA ILE A 131 -12.69 4.10 -8.92
C ILE A 131 -13.16 2.71 -8.46
N PHE A 132 -12.53 1.64 -8.92
CA PHE A 132 -12.88 0.27 -8.49
C PHE A 132 -12.23 -0.15 -7.17
N GLU A 133 -11.27 0.61 -6.68
CA GLU A 133 -10.50 0.34 -5.48
C GLU A 133 -9.90 1.64 -4.97
N ARG A 134 -9.90 1.83 -3.66
CA ARG A 134 -9.25 2.99 -3.05
C ARG A 134 -8.58 2.62 -1.74
N TYR A 135 -7.50 3.33 -1.45
CA TYR A 135 -6.73 3.12 -0.24
C TYR A 135 -6.03 4.41 0.20
N ALA A 136 -5.62 4.44 1.45
CA ALA A 136 -4.91 5.56 2.04
C ALA A 136 -3.81 5.08 2.99
N TYR A 137 -2.74 5.87 3.08
CA TYR A 137 -1.73 5.77 4.12
C TYR A 137 -1.91 6.90 5.13
N PHE A 138 -1.70 6.58 6.40
CA PHE A 138 -1.89 7.51 7.51
C PHE A 138 -0.58 7.80 8.25
N ASP A 139 -0.45 9.02 8.76
CA ASP A 139 0.72 9.47 9.51
C ASP A 139 0.76 8.86 10.91
N THR A 140 1.26 7.64 11.00
CA THR A 140 1.34 6.86 12.23
C THR A 140 2.75 6.38 12.58
N GLN A 141 3.72 6.53 11.65
CA GLN A 141 5.06 5.96 11.76
C GLN A 141 5.77 6.32 13.07
N GLU A 142 5.79 7.58 13.45
CA GLU A 142 6.49 8.01 14.67
C GLU A 142 5.74 7.63 15.95
N LYS A 143 4.41 7.48 15.87
CA LYS A 143 3.57 7.19 17.04
C LYS A 143 3.53 5.72 17.40
N ILE A 144 3.51 4.83 16.40
CA ILE A 144 3.36 3.38 16.63
C ILE A 144 4.41 2.52 15.92
N GLY A 145 5.37 3.14 15.22
CA GLY A 145 6.49 2.42 14.60
C GLY A 145 6.25 1.88 13.19
N VAL A 146 5.04 2.02 12.67
CA VAL A 146 4.68 1.64 11.29
C VAL A 146 3.67 2.62 10.71
N THR A 147 3.63 2.70 9.40
CA THR A 147 2.55 3.38 8.69
C THR A 147 1.34 2.45 8.58
N ILE A 148 0.14 2.99 8.74
CA ILE A 148 -1.10 2.25 8.53
C ILE A 148 -1.58 2.48 7.11
N GLU A 149 -1.88 1.39 6.40
CA GLU A 149 -2.67 1.42 5.17
C GLU A 149 -4.08 0.92 5.47
N MET A 150 -5.08 1.65 5.00
CA MET A 150 -6.47 1.19 4.96
C MET A 150 -6.95 1.15 3.51
N LYS A 151 -7.44 -0.01 3.10
CA LYS A 151 -7.94 -0.28 1.77
C LYS A 151 -9.40 -0.65 1.83
N GLU A 152 -10.22 0.00 1.01
CA GLU A 152 -11.64 -0.33 0.96
C GLU A 152 -11.84 -1.70 0.35
N ARG A 153 -12.54 -2.54 1.09
CA ARG A 153 -12.96 -3.84 0.59
C ARG A 153 -14.13 -3.66 -0.35
N GLN A 154 -13.94 -3.99 -1.62
CA GLN A 154 -15.05 -4.04 -2.55
C GLN A 154 -15.92 -5.25 -2.24
N ASP A 155 -17.18 -5.00 -2.00
CA ASP A 155 -18.18 -6.06 -2.00
C ASP A 155 -18.42 -6.50 -3.44
N ARG A 156 -17.85 -7.64 -3.81
CA ARG A 156 -18.06 -8.23 -5.14
C ARG A 156 -19.40 -8.92 -5.30
N SER A 157 -20.27 -8.84 -4.28
CA SER A 157 -21.57 -9.51 -4.28
C SER A 157 -22.65 -8.84 -5.15
N ASN A 158 -22.35 -7.65 -5.69
CA ASN A 158 -23.29 -6.87 -6.51
C ASN A 158 -22.83 -6.67 -7.97
N LYS A 159 -22.22 -7.70 -8.56
CA LYS A 159 -22.01 -7.73 -10.02
C LYS A 159 -22.75 -8.88 -10.65
#